data_d6952e019b09849a4f5cabbc6f4d858b
#
_entry.id   d6952e019b09849a4f5cabbc6f4d858b
#
_cell.length_a   1.000
_cell.length_b   1.000
_cell.length_c   1.000
_cell.angle_alpha   90.00
_cell.angle_beta   90.00
_cell.angle_gamma   90.00
#
_symmetry.space_group_name_H-M   'P 1'
#
loop_
_entity.id
_entity.type
_entity.pdbx_description
1 polymer ?
#
loop_
_entity_poly.entity_id
_entity_poly.type
_entity_poly.pdbx_seq_one_letter_code
_entity_poly.pdbx_strand_id
1 'polypeptide(L)'
;MTILFFLKRIDFFQINGIKKNHVLFAFLTQVFAGFILYLIYSQYYTERYTADIFKYYDDSLVLYDTFFSNPLDFFKILIGIDCDSEDYLINYFSEMNHWDTSYKNSLMDESRLLIRLNAILNIIGLKSYGFNLISFVFIGFLGKFLITKNLIKYYKTNFKNKLKKN
;
A
#
# COMPACT_ATOMS: atom_id res chain seq x y z
N MET A 1 15.97 8.21 3.62
CA MET A 1 16.80 9.08 2.75
C MET A 1 16.69 8.75 1.26
N THR A 2 16.57 7.50 0.88
CA THR A 2 16.54 7.03 -0.52
C THR A 2 15.36 7.56 -1.35
N ILE A 3 14.12 7.49 -0.84
CA ILE A 3 12.90 7.94 -1.56
C ILE A 3 12.96 9.45 -1.88
N LEU A 4 13.41 10.28 -0.94
CA LEU A 4 13.53 11.73 -1.15
C LEU A 4 14.54 12.10 -2.24
N PHE A 5 15.61 11.31 -2.34
CA PHE A 5 16.61 11.45 -3.40
C PHE A 5 16.00 11.12 -4.76
N PHE A 6 15.23 10.02 -4.86
CA PHE A 6 14.56 9.62 -6.09
C PHE A 6 13.51 10.66 -6.54
N LEU A 7 12.68 11.18 -5.63
CA LEU A 7 11.69 12.20 -5.95
C LEU A 7 12.31 13.48 -6.57
N LYS A 8 13.53 13.84 -6.15
CA LYS A 8 14.24 15.00 -6.70
C LYS A 8 14.95 14.74 -8.02
N ARG A 9 15.43 13.52 -8.24
CA ARG A 9 16.35 13.21 -9.37
C ARG A 9 15.66 12.61 -10.58
N ILE A 10 14.58 11.85 -10.38
CA ILE A 10 13.89 11.20 -11.49
C ILE A 10 12.96 12.19 -12.19
N ASP A 11 13.11 12.31 -13.50
CA ASP A 11 12.30 13.20 -14.35
C ASP A 11 10.80 12.82 -14.37
N PHE A 12 10.48 11.58 -14.01
CA PHE A 12 9.10 11.13 -13.83
C PHE A 12 8.32 12.04 -12.88
N PHE A 13 8.94 12.50 -11.78
CA PHE A 13 8.34 13.37 -10.77
C PHE A 13 8.34 14.85 -11.14
N GLN A 14 8.62 15.19 -12.38
CA GLN A 14 8.53 16.56 -12.88
C GLN A 14 7.15 16.84 -13.47
N ILE A 15 6.59 17.98 -13.09
CA ILE A 15 5.37 18.53 -13.67
C ILE A 15 5.71 19.93 -14.20
N ASN A 16 5.47 20.18 -15.48
CA ASN A 16 5.74 21.47 -16.08
C ASN A 16 4.93 22.58 -15.39
N GLY A 17 5.64 23.52 -14.78
CA GLY A 17 5.06 24.63 -14.02
C GLY A 17 4.98 24.42 -12.51
N ILE A 18 5.39 23.26 -12.00
CA ILE A 18 5.49 22.98 -10.55
C ILE A 18 6.93 22.73 -10.18
N LYS A 19 7.43 23.44 -9.16
CA LYS A 19 8.79 23.24 -8.65
C LYS A 19 8.90 21.86 -7.95
N LYS A 20 10.03 21.18 -8.14
CA LYS A 20 10.30 19.87 -7.50
C LYS A 20 10.10 19.88 -5.97
N ASN A 21 10.38 21.00 -5.33
CA ASN A 21 10.19 21.15 -3.88
C ASN A 21 8.72 21.06 -3.45
N HIS A 22 7.76 21.50 -4.29
CA HIS A 22 6.33 21.34 -3.97
C HIS A 22 5.90 19.88 -4.02
N VAL A 23 6.43 19.10 -4.98
CA VAL A 23 6.17 17.65 -5.05
C VAL A 23 6.74 16.95 -3.81
N LEU A 24 7.95 17.31 -3.42
CA LEU A 24 8.57 16.79 -2.19
C LEU A 24 7.78 17.17 -0.94
N PHE A 25 7.35 18.42 -0.83
CA PHE A 25 6.56 18.90 0.29
C PHE A 25 5.21 18.16 0.37
N ALA A 26 4.52 17.94 -0.75
CA ALA A 26 3.29 17.17 -0.80
C ALA A 26 3.50 15.72 -0.33
N PHE A 27 4.61 15.08 -0.71
CA PHE A 27 4.96 13.75 -0.20
C PHE A 27 5.22 13.75 1.31
N LEU A 28 6.02 14.69 1.80
CA LEU A 28 6.32 14.79 3.24
C LEU A 28 5.06 15.06 4.08
N THR A 29 4.14 15.89 3.57
CA THR A 29 2.84 16.12 4.23
C THR A 29 2.03 14.84 4.34
N GLN A 30 2.04 13.98 3.31
CA GLN A 30 1.37 12.68 3.37
C GLN A 30 2.04 11.71 4.37
N VAL A 31 3.37 11.66 4.40
CA VAL A 31 4.10 10.86 5.41
C VAL A 31 3.77 11.33 6.81
N PHE A 32 3.74 12.64 7.03
CA PHE A 32 3.39 13.23 8.32
C PHE A 32 1.94 12.92 8.73
N ALA A 33 0.99 13.03 7.79
CA ALA A 33 -0.41 12.66 8.03
C ALA A 33 -0.56 11.16 8.38
N GLY A 34 0.15 10.29 7.66
CA GLY A 34 0.18 8.85 7.96
C GLY A 34 0.75 8.56 9.35
N PHE A 35 1.80 9.28 9.75
CA PHE A 35 2.39 9.15 11.07
C PHE A 35 1.44 9.64 12.19
N ILE A 36 0.74 10.77 11.98
CA ILE A 36 -0.29 11.24 12.92
C ILE A 36 -1.40 10.20 13.05
N LEU A 37 -1.88 9.65 11.93
CA LEU A 37 -2.90 8.61 11.95
C LEU A 37 -2.44 7.38 12.74
N TYR A 38 -1.20 6.94 12.54
CA TYR A 38 -0.60 5.87 13.34
C TYR A 38 -0.61 6.19 14.84
N LEU A 39 -0.23 7.41 15.24
CA LEU A 39 -0.25 7.82 16.65
C LEU A 39 -1.68 7.82 17.22
N ILE A 40 -2.66 8.36 16.48
CA ILE A 40 -4.05 8.37 16.91
C ILE A 40 -4.54 6.93 17.15
N TYR A 41 -4.34 6.04 16.18
CA TYR A 41 -4.79 4.66 16.30
C TYR A 41 -4.06 3.90 17.40
N SER A 42 -2.75 4.11 17.59
CA SER A 42 -1.99 3.44 18.64
C SER A 42 -2.34 3.91 20.06
N GLN A 43 -2.89 5.13 20.21
CA GLN A 43 -3.29 5.68 21.50
C GLN A 43 -4.78 5.51 21.82
N TYR A 44 -5.63 5.56 20.79
CA TYR A 44 -7.08 5.54 20.94
C TYR A 44 -7.64 4.11 21.04
N TYR A 45 -7.12 3.18 20.24
CA TYR A 45 -7.57 1.81 20.24
C TYR A 45 -6.85 1.01 21.33
N THR A 46 -7.58 0.64 22.37
CA THR A 46 -7.05 -0.18 23.47
C THR A 46 -6.74 -1.60 23.05
N GLU A 47 -7.48 -2.10 22.06
CA GLU A 47 -7.32 -3.44 21.50
C GLU A 47 -6.81 -3.34 20.06
N ARG A 48 -5.58 -3.76 19.86
CA ARG A 48 -4.87 -3.64 18.58
C ARG A 48 -5.61 -4.29 17.40
N TYR A 49 -6.25 -5.43 17.63
CA TYR A 49 -6.99 -6.16 16.60
C TYR A 49 -8.25 -5.43 16.10
N THR A 50 -8.75 -4.42 16.81
CA THR A 50 -9.90 -3.62 16.37
C THR A 50 -9.49 -2.45 15.46
N ALA A 51 -8.21 -2.11 15.43
CA ALA A 51 -7.69 -0.99 14.66
C ALA A 51 -7.36 -1.40 13.23
N ASP A 52 -8.08 -0.86 12.25
CA ASP A 52 -7.94 -1.23 10.83
C ASP A 52 -6.51 -1.15 10.30
N ILE A 53 -5.71 -0.19 10.75
CA ILE A 53 -4.33 -0.05 10.31
C ILE A 53 -3.41 -1.19 10.78
N PHE A 54 -3.81 -1.91 11.83
CA PHE A 54 -3.04 -3.03 12.37
C PHE A 54 -3.57 -4.38 11.90
N LYS A 55 -4.87 -4.50 11.64
CA LYS A 55 -5.55 -5.75 11.27
C LYS A 55 -4.79 -6.53 10.19
N TYR A 56 -4.64 -5.91 9.04
CA TYR A 56 -4.04 -6.55 7.87
C TYR A 56 -2.54 -6.73 8.01
N TYR A 57 -1.90 -5.85 8.79
CA TYR A 57 -0.49 -6.00 9.08
C TYR A 57 -0.24 -7.22 9.98
N ASP A 58 -1.00 -7.36 11.07
CA ASP A 58 -0.83 -8.45 12.03
C ASP A 58 -1.12 -9.81 11.37
N ASP A 59 -2.21 -9.93 10.61
CA ASP A 59 -2.51 -11.15 9.86
C ASP A 59 -1.44 -11.46 8.79
N SER A 60 -0.82 -10.46 8.20
CA SER A 60 0.25 -10.66 7.22
C SER A 60 1.53 -11.26 7.80
N LEU A 61 1.70 -11.21 9.13
CA LEU A 61 2.86 -11.84 9.79
C LEU A 61 2.79 -13.36 9.70
N VAL A 62 1.60 -13.96 9.68
CA VAL A 62 1.41 -15.39 9.42
C VAL A 62 1.98 -15.75 8.04
N LEU A 63 1.65 -14.97 7.00
CA LEU A 63 2.21 -15.19 5.66
C LEU A 63 3.71 -14.92 5.60
N TYR A 64 4.21 -13.95 6.35
CA TYR A 64 5.66 -13.74 6.45
C TYR A 64 6.36 -14.98 7.01
N ASP A 65 5.85 -15.55 8.09
CA ASP A 65 6.44 -16.75 8.68
C ASP A 65 6.28 -17.98 7.76
N THR A 66 5.17 -18.06 7.01
CA THR A 66 4.96 -19.06 5.96
C THR A 66 6.02 -18.96 4.84
N PHE A 67 6.46 -17.75 4.47
CA PHE A 67 7.52 -17.58 3.46
C PHE A 67 8.82 -18.29 3.84
N PHE A 68 9.18 -18.32 5.12
CA PHE A 68 10.39 -18.98 5.58
C PHE A 68 10.20 -20.46 5.91
N SER A 69 9.01 -20.87 6.35
CA SER A 69 8.72 -22.26 6.71
C SER A 69 8.29 -23.11 5.51
N ASN A 70 7.44 -22.58 4.65
CA ASN A 70 6.92 -23.22 3.44
C ASN A 70 6.75 -22.22 2.29
N PRO A 71 7.83 -21.88 1.57
CA PRO A 71 7.80 -20.91 0.48
C PRO A 71 6.79 -21.24 -0.62
N LEU A 72 6.57 -22.53 -0.90
CA LEU A 72 5.64 -22.96 -1.95
C LEU A 72 4.20 -22.53 -1.62
N ASP A 73 3.77 -22.79 -0.38
CA ASP A 73 2.43 -22.41 0.07
C ASP A 73 2.29 -20.88 0.15
N PHE A 74 3.33 -20.17 0.59
CA PHE A 74 3.34 -18.72 0.53
C PHE A 74 3.03 -18.18 -0.88
N PHE A 75 3.72 -18.68 -1.91
CA PHE A 75 3.48 -18.23 -3.28
C PHE A 75 2.10 -18.64 -3.80
N LYS A 76 1.59 -19.82 -3.46
CA LYS A 76 0.23 -20.22 -3.79
C LYS A 76 -0.80 -19.29 -3.16
N ILE A 77 -0.64 -18.96 -1.88
CA ILE A 77 -1.52 -18.03 -1.17
C ILE A 77 -1.47 -16.64 -1.80
N LEU A 78 -0.29 -16.14 -2.19
CA LEU A 78 -0.15 -14.84 -2.85
C LEU A 78 -0.95 -14.76 -4.14
N ILE A 79 -0.95 -15.81 -4.97
CA ILE A 79 -1.67 -15.83 -6.25
C ILE A 79 -3.09 -16.41 -6.15
N GLY A 80 -3.52 -16.76 -4.93
CA GLY A 80 -4.89 -17.20 -4.66
C GLY A 80 -5.19 -18.66 -5.00
N ILE A 81 -4.15 -19.51 -5.12
CA ILE A 81 -4.33 -20.95 -5.34
C ILE A 81 -4.61 -21.63 -3.99
N ASP A 82 -5.60 -22.50 -3.99
CA ASP A 82 -6.02 -23.33 -2.83
C ASP A 82 -6.40 -22.53 -1.57
N CYS A 83 -6.62 -21.22 -1.67
CA CYS A 83 -6.90 -20.35 -0.52
C CYS A 83 -8.19 -20.66 0.24
N ASP A 84 -9.07 -21.50 -0.31
CA ASP A 84 -10.30 -21.93 0.36
C ASP A 84 -10.25 -23.44 0.69
N SER A 85 -9.07 -24.07 0.63
CA SER A 85 -8.87 -25.45 1.05
C SER A 85 -8.91 -25.58 2.57
N GLU A 86 -9.42 -26.68 3.06
CA GLU A 86 -9.52 -26.98 4.50
C GLU A 86 -8.11 -27.02 5.14
N ASP A 87 -7.13 -27.56 4.43
CA ASP A 87 -5.74 -27.61 4.89
C ASP A 87 -5.16 -26.22 5.14
N TYR A 88 -5.41 -25.23 4.24
CA TYR A 88 -4.91 -23.86 4.41
C TYR A 88 -5.69 -23.10 5.48
N LEU A 89 -7.00 -23.36 5.61
CA LEU A 89 -7.81 -22.80 6.67
C LEU A 89 -7.26 -23.21 8.06
N ILE A 90 -6.93 -24.47 8.23
CA ILE A 90 -6.41 -25.00 9.50
C ILE A 90 -4.98 -24.52 9.76
N ASN A 91 -4.08 -24.62 8.77
CA ASN A 91 -2.64 -24.45 8.99
C ASN A 91 -2.20 -22.97 8.99
N TYR A 92 -2.93 -22.09 8.32
CA TYR A 92 -2.53 -20.68 8.16
C TYR A 92 -3.61 -19.70 8.57
N PHE A 93 -4.85 -19.86 8.05
CA PHE A 93 -5.86 -18.81 8.18
C PHE A 93 -6.60 -18.84 9.52
N SER A 94 -6.54 -19.96 10.26
CA SER A 94 -7.09 -20.04 11.62
C SER A 94 -6.36 -19.11 12.61
N GLU A 95 -5.10 -18.75 12.34
CA GLU A 95 -4.35 -17.79 13.13
C GLU A 95 -4.60 -16.33 12.75
N MET A 96 -5.31 -16.10 11.63
CA MET A 96 -5.66 -14.77 11.15
C MET A 96 -7.04 -14.34 11.64
N ASN A 97 -7.17 -13.08 11.98
CA ASN A 97 -8.44 -12.54 12.48
C ASN A 97 -9.33 -11.94 11.37
N HIS A 98 -8.73 -11.58 10.23
CA HIS A 98 -9.38 -10.79 9.18
C HIS A 98 -9.26 -11.41 7.79
N TRP A 99 -8.84 -12.68 7.71
CA TRP A 99 -8.91 -13.45 6.47
C TRP A 99 -10.36 -13.82 6.19
N ASP A 100 -11.02 -13.06 5.33
CA ASP A 100 -12.43 -13.29 5.00
C ASP A 100 -12.61 -14.59 4.18
N THR A 101 -13.39 -15.52 4.71
CA THR A 101 -13.74 -16.80 4.07
C THR A 101 -15.13 -16.79 3.42
N SER A 102 -15.87 -15.68 3.53
CA SER A 102 -17.26 -15.56 3.04
C SER A 102 -17.35 -15.66 1.53
N TYR A 103 -16.28 -15.28 0.82
CA TYR A 103 -16.21 -15.30 -0.65
C TYR A 103 -15.22 -16.35 -1.11
N LYS A 104 -15.72 -17.51 -1.54
CA LYS A 104 -14.88 -18.56 -2.12
C LYS A 104 -14.20 -18.06 -3.40
N ASN A 105 -12.93 -18.42 -3.58
CA ASN A 105 -12.09 -18.07 -4.74
C ASN A 105 -11.93 -16.56 -4.99
N SER A 106 -12.16 -15.71 -4.02
CA SER A 106 -11.99 -14.27 -4.19
C SER A 106 -10.53 -13.87 -4.05
N LEU A 107 -9.84 -13.72 -5.20
CA LEU A 107 -8.49 -13.15 -5.26
C LEU A 107 -8.49 -11.65 -4.88
N MET A 108 -9.61 -10.96 -5.13
CA MET A 108 -9.74 -9.50 -5.04
C MET A 108 -10.52 -9.03 -3.81
N ASP A 109 -10.74 -9.91 -2.84
CA ASP A 109 -11.25 -9.45 -1.55
C ASP A 109 -10.29 -8.44 -0.91
N GLU A 110 -10.84 -7.33 -0.40
CA GLU A 110 -10.04 -6.21 0.10
C GLU A 110 -9.11 -6.64 1.25
N SER A 111 -9.62 -7.45 2.17
CA SER A 111 -8.87 -7.94 3.32
C SER A 111 -7.72 -8.83 2.89
N ARG A 112 -8.00 -9.83 2.07
CA ARG A 112 -7.01 -10.78 1.54
C ARG A 112 -5.93 -10.08 0.72
N LEU A 113 -6.31 -9.09 -0.11
CA LEU A 113 -5.35 -8.32 -0.90
C LEU A 113 -4.42 -7.51 -0.02
N LEU A 114 -4.95 -6.83 1.00
CA LEU A 114 -4.15 -6.02 1.91
C LEU A 114 -3.22 -6.87 2.77
N ILE A 115 -3.66 -8.05 3.23
CA ILE A 115 -2.81 -9.00 3.95
C ILE A 115 -1.64 -9.47 3.07
N ARG A 116 -1.89 -9.86 1.81
CA ARG A 116 -0.85 -10.28 0.85
C ARG A 116 0.15 -9.18 0.56
N LEU A 117 -0.31 -7.94 0.33
CA LEU A 117 0.57 -6.80 0.10
C LEU A 117 1.45 -6.50 1.31
N ASN A 118 0.87 -6.52 2.53
CA ASN A 118 1.64 -6.38 3.75
C ASN A 118 2.66 -7.51 3.92
N ALA A 119 2.34 -8.75 3.57
CA ALA A 119 3.27 -9.87 3.65
C ALA A 119 4.50 -9.67 2.74
N ILE A 120 4.30 -9.21 1.50
CA ILE A 120 5.40 -8.87 0.59
C ILE A 120 6.25 -7.75 1.18
N LEU A 121 5.62 -6.69 1.70
CA LEU A 121 6.33 -5.56 2.31
C LEU A 121 7.08 -5.99 3.58
N ASN A 122 6.55 -6.93 4.36
CA ASN A 122 7.21 -7.47 5.54
C ASN A 122 8.47 -8.25 5.19
N ILE A 123 8.50 -8.98 4.07
CA ILE A 123 9.71 -9.66 3.60
C ILE A 123 10.80 -8.64 3.28
N ILE A 124 10.45 -7.55 2.59
CA ILE A 124 11.41 -6.51 2.20
C ILE A 124 11.82 -5.65 3.40
N GLY A 125 10.86 -5.31 4.26
CA GLY A 125 11.02 -4.39 5.40
C GLY A 125 11.34 -5.10 6.74
N LEU A 126 11.57 -6.42 6.75
CA LEU A 126 11.91 -7.23 7.93
C LEU A 126 10.93 -7.00 9.09
N LYS A 127 9.64 -7.20 8.84
CA LYS A 127 8.54 -6.98 9.81
C LYS A 127 8.46 -5.53 10.37
N SER A 128 8.94 -4.54 9.62
CA SER A 128 8.86 -3.15 10.07
C SER A 128 7.53 -2.52 9.67
N TYR A 129 6.65 -2.29 10.65
CA TYR A 129 5.39 -1.56 10.43
C TYR A 129 5.62 -0.17 9.80
N GLY A 130 6.66 0.54 10.26
CA GLY A 130 7.03 1.86 9.69
C GLY A 130 7.41 1.78 8.22
N PHE A 131 8.07 0.69 7.78
CA PHE A 131 8.37 0.46 6.38
C PHE A 131 7.09 0.24 5.56
N ASN A 132 6.16 -0.57 6.05
CA ASN A 132 4.87 -0.80 5.40
C ASN A 132 4.07 0.51 5.30
N LEU A 133 3.99 1.28 6.38
CA LEU A 133 3.32 2.58 6.40
C LEU A 133 3.87 3.52 5.32
N ILE A 134 5.20 3.71 5.26
CA ILE A 134 5.84 4.58 4.27
C ILE A 134 5.61 4.05 2.84
N SER A 135 5.62 2.73 2.66
CA SER A 135 5.36 2.10 1.36
C SER A 135 3.94 2.36 0.87
N PHE A 136 2.93 2.19 1.72
CA PHE A 136 1.53 2.50 1.36
C PHE A 136 1.31 4.00 1.13
N VAL A 137 1.92 4.86 1.95
CA VAL A 137 1.90 6.31 1.73
C VAL A 137 2.51 6.67 0.37
N PHE A 138 3.62 6.02 0.00
CA PHE A 138 4.28 6.25 -1.29
C PHE A 138 3.42 5.78 -2.47
N ILE A 139 2.80 4.60 -2.39
CA ILE A 139 1.87 4.09 -3.42
C ILE A 139 0.68 5.06 -3.59
N GLY A 140 0.06 5.49 -2.49
CA GLY A 140 -1.02 6.46 -2.51
C GLY A 140 -0.60 7.82 -3.07
N PHE A 141 0.63 8.27 -2.76
CA PHE A 141 1.21 9.47 -3.34
C PHE A 141 1.40 9.34 -4.86
N LEU A 142 1.92 8.21 -5.34
CA LEU A 142 2.08 7.96 -6.78
C LEU A 142 0.77 8.06 -7.53
N GLY A 143 -0.31 7.46 -7.03
CA GLY A 143 -1.64 7.56 -7.64
C GLY A 143 -2.12 9.00 -7.76
N LYS A 144 -2.08 9.77 -6.69
CA LYS A 144 -2.46 11.19 -6.67
C LYS A 144 -1.57 12.04 -7.60
N PHE A 145 -0.27 11.78 -7.59
CA PHE A 145 0.70 12.46 -8.45
C PHE A 145 0.40 12.23 -9.94
N LEU A 146 0.15 10.96 -10.33
CA LEU A 146 -0.18 10.61 -11.71
C LEU A 146 -1.48 11.27 -12.19
N ILE A 147 -2.52 11.25 -11.35
CA ILE A 147 -3.79 11.93 -11.66
C ILE A 147 -3.55 13.43 -11.88
N THR A 148 -2.84 14.07 -10.94
CA THR A 148 -2.53 15.51 -11.03
C THR A 148 -1.72 15.85 -12.29
N LYS A 149 -0.69 15.06 -12.61
CA LYS A 149 0.14 15.24 -13.81
C LYS A 149 -0.68 15.14 -15.09
N ASN A 150 -1.57 14.15 -15.18
CA ASN A 150 -2.44 13.94 -16.35
C ASN A 150 -3.50 15.06 -16.47
N LEU A 151 -4.10 15.50 -15.38
CA LEU A 151 -5.05 16.63 -15.39
C LEU A 151 -4.38 17.92 -15.90
N ILE A 152 -3.19 18.25 -15.39
CA ILE A 152 -2.46 19.45 -15.83
C ILE A 152 -2.14 19.37 -17.33
N LYS A 153 -1.72 18.19 -17.82
CA LYS A 153 -1.45 17.98 -19.25
C LYS A 153 -2.71 18.18 -20.08
N TYR A 154 -3.85 17.61 -19.66
CA TYR A 154 -5.14 17.71 -20.32
C TYR A 154 -5.61 19.18 -20.44
N TYR A 155 -5.60 19.92 -19.34
CA TYR A 155 -6.02 21.32 -19.33
C TYR A 155 -5.13 22.20 -20.21
N LYS A 156 -3.80 22.03 -20.15
CA LYS A 156 -2.88 22.79 -21.01
C LYS A 156 -3.09 22.51 -22.49
N THR A 157 -3.37 21.27 -22.87
CA THR A 157 -3.64 20.90 -24.27
C THR A 157 -4.94 21.52 -24.76
N ASN A 158 -6.01 21.42 -23.98
CA ASN A 158 -7.31 21.96 -24.35
C ASN A 158 -7.30 23.50 -24.44
N PHE A 159 -6.60 24.17 -23.53
CA PHE A 159 -6.46 25.62 -23.56
C PHE A 159 -5.70 26.09 -24.83
N LYS A 160 -4.60 25.41 -25.18
CA LYS A 160 -3.87 25.72 -26.43
C LYS A 160 -4.72 25.49 -27.69
N ASN A 161 -5.53 24.44 -27.73
CA ASN A 161 -6.42 24.14 -28.86
C ASN A 161 -7.54 25.16 -28.98
N LYS A 162 -8.06 25.70 -27.88
CA LYS A 162 -9.09 26.76 -27.87
C LYS A 162 -8.54 28.07 -28.39
N LEU A 163 -7.30 28.44 -28.02
CA LEU A 163 -6.63 29.66 -28.55
C LEU A 163 -6.26 29.58 -30.02
N LYS A 164 -6.12 28.40 -30.62
CA LYS A 164 -5.83 28.23 -32.05
C LYS A 164 -7.11 28.28 -32.92
N LYS A 165 -8.30 28.17 -32.33
CA LYS A 165 -9.57 28.17 -33.04
C LYS A 165 -10.24 29.56 -33.08
N ASN A 166 -9.73 30.51 -32.29
CA ASN A 166 -10.08 31.92 -32.30
C ASN A 166 -9.00 32.72 -33.05
#